data_bb9eef5676aed3cd8d20cc22a50fef5f
#
_entry.id   bb9eef5676aed3cd8d20cc22a50fef5f
#
_cell.length_a   1.000
_cell.length_b   1.000
_cell.length_c   1.000
_cell.angle_alpha   90.00
_cell.angle_beta   90.00
_cell.angle_gamma   90.00
#
_symmetry.space_group_name_H-M   'P 1'
#
loop_
_entity.id
_entity.type
_entity.pdbx_description
1 polymer ?
#
loop_
_entity_poly.entity_id
_entity_poly.type
_entity_poly.pdbx_seq_one_letter_code
_entity_poly.pdbx_strand_id
1 'polypeptide(L)'
;MIDDLDFISTCDVPGPTKENIRAIILYKSEVTSDDTVVDIGCGTGGITCEFAQRAKKVISIDKNPEAINITEKNLNKFNLEENVNLICDDGINALKNIEDIDIGVVGGSGRELEEILELLDSKLKPNGRIIITAILVDTKVEAVNKLKDLGYNPKFVEVNISKGRILDRGIMMTSENPIAIITAKKRG
;
A
#
# COMPACT_ATOMS: atom_id res chain seq x y z
N MET A 1 8.56 -10.05 8.25
CA MET A 1 7.53 -10.17 7.18
C MET A 1 6.53 -11.23 7.61
N ILE A 2 5.27 -10.98 7.43
CA ILE A 2 4.18 -11.94 7.68
C ILE A 2 3.99 -12.78 6.41
N ASP A 3 3.85 -14.11 6.54
CA ASP A 3 3.58 -14.99 5.40
C ASP A 3 2.20 -14.69 4.80
N ASP A 4 2.05 -14.78 3.48
CA ASP A 4 0.78 -14.56 2.78
C ASP A 4 -0.33 -15.52 3.26
N LEU A 5 0.04 -16.75 3.67
CA LEU A 5 -0.89 -17.77 4.14
C LEU A 5 -1.41 -17.52 5.55
N ASP A 6 -0.74 -16.66 6.31
CA ASP A 6 -1.15 -16.32 7.67
C ASP A 6 -2.26 -15.26 7.71
N PHE A 7 -2.50 -14.55 6.61
CA PHE A 7 -3.57 -13.56 6.56
C PHE A 7 -4.96 -14.21 6.46
N ILE A 8 -5.89 -13.66 7.23
CA ILE A 8 -7.31 -13.89 7.04
C ILE A 8 -7.71 -13.21 5.73
N SER A 9 -8.36 -13.94 4.84
CA SER A 9 -8.86 -13.43 3.56
C SER A 9 -10.23 -14.02 3.25
N THR A 10 -11.02 -13.33 2.43
CA THR A 10 -12.33 -13.78 1.91
C THR A 10 -12.32 -13.72 0.39
N CYS A 11 -13.35 -14.26 -0.26
CA CYS A 11 -13.50 -14.15 -1.71
C CYS A 11 -13.98 -12.76 -2.16
N ASP A 12 -14.55 -11.96 -1.25
CA ASP A 12 -15.19 -10.67 -1.55
C ASP A 12 -14.23 -9.47 -1.44
N VAL A 13 -13.07 -9.68 -0.81
CA VAL A 13 -12.02 -8.66 -0.67
C VAL A 13 -10.73 -9.20 -1.31
N PRO A 14 -10.06 -8.41 -2.14
CA PRO A 14 -8.75 -8.82 -2.67
C PRO A 14 -7.80 -9.25 -1.56
N GLY A 15 -7.14 -10.39 -1.74
CA GLY A 15 -6.18 -10.90 -0.77
C GLY A 15 -5.01 -9.94 -0.53
N PRO A 16 -4.16 -10.22 0.47
CA PRO A 16 -3.07 -9.31 0.83
C PRO A 16 -2.11 -9.11 -0.34
N THR A 17 -1.59 -7.90 -0.46
CA THR A 17 -0.43 -7.65 -1.32
C THR A 17 0.66 -8.66 -0.99
N LYS A 18 1.17 -9.37 -1.99
CA LYS A 18 2.07 -10.51 -1.81
C LYS A 18 3.35 -10.12 -1.05
N GLU A 19 3.88 -11.03 -0.24
CA GLU A 19 5.03 -10.77 0.65
C GLU A 19 6.23 -10.16 -0.07
N ASN A 20 6.56 -10.65 -1.27
CA ASN A 20 7.67 -10.13 -2.07
C ASN A 20 7.44 -8.67 -2.48
N ILE A 21 6.20 -8.30 -2.78
CA ILE A 21 5.83 -6.91 -3.11
C ILE A 21 5.87 -6.06 -1.84
N ARG A 22 5.35 -6.55 -0.70
CA ARG A 22 5.45 -5.85 0.59
C ARG A 22 6.89 -5.58 0.99
N ALA A 23 7.79 -6.56 0.78
CA ALA A 23 9.23 -6.39 1.03
C ALA A 23 9.83 -5.23 0.22
N ILE A 24 9.49 -5.14 -1.06
CA ILE A 24 9.99 -4.06 -1.93
C ILE A 24 9.38 -2.72 -1.51
N ILE A 25 8.09 -2.67 -1.17
CA ILE A 25 7.42 -1.47 -0.67
C ILE A 25 8.12 -0.97 0.59
N LEU A 26 8.35 -1.84 1.58
CA LEU A 26 9.04 -1.48 2.82
C LEU A 26 10.46 -0.96 2.56
N TYR A 27 11.22 -1.63 1.71
CA TYR A 27 12.56 -1.18 1.31
C TYR A 27 12.53 0.20 0.67
N LYS A 28 11.57 0.43 -0.24
CA LYS A 28 11.43 1.70 -0.96
C LYS A 28 10.87 2.83 -0.09
N SER A 29 10.09 2.50 0.92
CA SER A 29 9.50 3.48 1.84
C SER A 29 10.53 4.08 2.80
N GLU A 30 11.64 3.39 3.05
CA GLU A 30 12.62 3.79 4.06
C GLU A 30 11.95 4.10 5.42
N VAL A 31 10.93 3.30 5.79
CA VAL A 31 10.12 3.53 6.98
C VAL A 31 10.95 3.45 8.26
N THR A 32 10.69 4.38 9.18
CA THR A 32 11.29 4.46 10.52
C THR A 32 10.22 4.43 11.61
N SER A 33 10.63 4.25 12.85
CA SER A 33 9.74 4.28 14.03
C SER A 33 9.15 5.65 14.35
N ASP A 34 9.54 6.71 13.65
CA ASP A 34 9.03 8.06 13.84
C ASP A 34 7.99 8.45 12.78
N ASP A 35 7.83 7.63 11.73
CA ASP A 35 6.98 7.93 10.59
C ASP A 35 5.48 7.72 10.88
N THR A 36 4.66 8.63 10.35
CA THR A 36 3.21 8.47 10.17
C THR A 36 2.94 7.99 8.75
N VAL A 37 2.31 6.83 8.62
CA VAL A 37 2.00 6.19 7.34
C VAL A 37 0.50 6.25 7.07
N VAL A 38 0.12 6.56 5.84
CA VAL A 38 -1.27 6.43 5.36
C VAL A 38 -1.31 5.36 4.28
N ASP A 39 -2.17 4.35 4.45
CA ASP A 39 -2.40 3.24 3.51
C ASP A 39 -3.81 3.37 2.91
N ILE A 40 -3.90 3.75 1.64
CA ILE A 40 -5.15 4.02 0.93
C ILE A 40 -5.51 2.83 0.05
N GLY A 41 -6.69 2.27 0.30
CA GLY A 41 -7.13 1.00 -0.28
C GLY A 41 -6.45 -0.18 0.41
N CYS A 42 -6.55 -0.25 1.73
CA CYS A 42 -5.80 -1.23 2.54
C CYS A 42 -6.22 -2.69 2.30
N GLY A 43 -7.45 -2.93 1.77
CA GLY A 43 -7.94 -4.27 1.46
C GLY A 43 -7.98 -5.18 2.69
N THR A 44 -7.21 -6.26 2.67
CA THR A 44 -7.06 -7.19 3.81
C THR A 44 -5.98 -6.80 4.81
N GLY A 45 -5.38 -5.62 4.66
CA GLY A 45 -4.40 -5.07 5.59
C GLY A 45 -2.96 -5.60 5.44
N GLY A 46 -2.63 -6.20 4.29
CA GLY A 46 -1.29 -6.75 4.08
C GLY A 46 -0.18 -5.72 4.25
N ILE A 47 -0.33 -4.54 3.64
CA ILE A 47 0.62 -3.42 3.76
C ILE A 47 0.50 -2.79 5.14
N THR A 48 -0.71 -2.54 5.61
CA THR A 48 -1.01 -1.99 6.94
C THR A 48 -0.27 -2.74 8.05
N CYS A 49 -0.39 -4.07 8.11
CA CYS A 49 0.26 -4.90 9.14
C CYS A 49 1.79 -4.81 9.10
N GLU A 50 2.39 -4.68 7.92
CA GLU A 50 3.84 -4.54 7.81
C GLU A 50 4.32 -3.18 8.29
N PHE A 51 3.58 -2.11 8.01
CA PHE A 51 3.92 -0.78 8.52
C PHE A 51 3.64 -0.65 10.02
N ALA A 52 2.59 -1.29 10.54
CA ALA A 52 2.28 -1.29 11.97
C ALA A 52 3.44 -1.82 12.84
N GLN A 53 4.23 -2.76 12.33
CA GLN A 53 5.41 -3.27 13.03
C GLN A 53 6.60 -2.30 13.06
N ARG A 54 6.57 -1.22 12.26
CA ARG A 54 7.77 -0.41 11.97
C ARG A 54 7.57 1.09 12.18
N ALA A 55 6.38 1.57 11.88
CA ALA A 55 6.04 2.99 11.95
C ALA A 55 5.54 3.40 13.33
N LYS A 56 5.59 4.70 13.62
CA LYS A 56 4.99 5.29 14.81
C LYS A 56 3.48 5.18 14.79
N LYS A 57 2.88 5.44 13.64
CA LYS A 57 1.43 5.45 13.45
C LYS A 57 1.09 5.03 12.02
N VAL A 58 0.04 4.23 11.88
CA VAL A 58 -0.53 3.86 10.59
C VAL A 58 -2.00 4.29 10.55
N ILE A 59 -2.40 4.93 9.47
CA ILE A 59 -3.79 5.28 9.19
C ILE A 59 -4.18 4.52 7.93
N SER A 60 -5.11 3.57 8.06
CA SER A 60 -5.51 2.70 6.95
C SER A 60 -6.93 2.99 6.55
N ILE A 61 -7.13 3.21 5.26
CA ILE A 61 -8.37 3.69 4.69
C ILE A 61 -8.85 2.68 3.65
N ASP A 62 -10.11 2.31 3.74
CA ASP A 62 -10.81 1.60 2.67
C ASP A 62 -12.29 1.97 2.69
N LYS A 63 -12.90 2.13 1.52
CA LYS A 63 -14.33 2.41 1.42
C LYS A 63 -15.22 1.17 1.62
N ASN A 64 -14.63 -0.02 1.50
CA ASN A 64 -15.33 -1.28 1.70
C ASN A 64 -15.30 -1.67 3.19
N PRO A 65 -16.46 -1.67 3.90
CA PRO A 65 -16.50 -2.02 5.32
C PRO A 65 -16.02 -3.45 5.59
N GLU A 66 -16.15 -4.39 4.64
CA GLU A 66 -15.64 -5.74 4.81
C GLU A 66 -14.10 -5.77 4.75
N ALA A 67 -13.47 -4.92 3.93
CA ALA A 67 -12.02 -4.75 3.92
C ALA A 67 -11.51 -4.27 5.29
N ILE A 68 -12.16 -3.25 5.87
CA ILE A 68 -11.84 -2.75 7.21
C ILE A 68 -12.00 -3.84 8.26
N ASN A 69 -13.10 -4.59 8.25
CA ASN A 69 -13.35 -5.70 9.18
C ASN A 69 -12.27 -6.80 9.09
N ILE A 70 -11.83 -7.15 7.86
CA ILE A 70 -10.77 -8.15 7.68
C ILE A 70 -9.41 -7.59 8.12
N THR A 71 -9.12 -6.33 7.81
CA THR A 71 -7.89 -5.66 8.26
C THR A 71 -7.82 -5.64 9.79
N GLU A 72 -8.91 -5.30 10.48
CA GLU A 72 -9.00 -5.33 11.94
C GLU A 72 -8.73 -6.74 12.51
N LYS A 73 -9.34 -7.77 11.91
CA LYS A 73 -9.09 -9.17 12.30
C LYS A 73 -7.63 -9.58 12.12
N ASN A 74 -6.99 -9.15 11.03
CA ASN A 74 -5.57 -9.43 10.79
C ASN A 74 -4.68 -8.69 11.79
N LEU A 75 -4.95 -7.42 12.08
CA LEU A 75 -4.24 -6.65 13.08
C LEU A 75 -4.32 -7.34 14.46
N ASN A 76 -5.52 -7.70 14.91
CA ASN A 76 -5.74 -8.41 16.16
C ASN A 76 -5.02 -9.78 16.19
N LYS A 77 -5.07 -10.53 15.07
CA LYS A 77 -4.37 -11.83 14.96
C LYS A 77 -2.86 -11.70 15.17
N PHE A 78 -2.27 -10.60 14.72
CA PHE A 78 -0.83 -10.37 14.79
C PHE A 78 -0.42 -9.47 15.96
N ASN A 79 -1.37 -9.00 16.81
CA ASN A 79 -1.17 -8.06 17.93
C ASN A 79 -0.53 -6.74 17.44
N LEU A 80 -1.12 -6.13 16.41
CA LEU A 80 -0.61 -4.92 15.73
C LEU A 80 -1.62 -3.76 15.73
N GLU A 81 -2.67 -3.82 16.54
CA GLU A 81 -3.75 -2.82 16.57
C GLU A 81 -3.38 -1.51 17.28
N GLU A 82 -2.37 -1.51 18.15
CA GLU A 82 -2.07 -0.43 19.09
C GLU A 82 -1.80 0.92 18.40
N ASN A 83 -1.08 0.90 17.28
CA ASN A 83 -0.66 2.11 16.57
C ASN A 83 -1.38 2.31 15.22
N VAL A 84 -2.48 1.57 14.99
CA VAL A 84 -3.25 1.63 13.73
C VAL A 84 -4.61 2.28 13.95
N ASN A 85 -4.94 3.24 13.08
CA ASN A 85 -6.27 3.84 12.98
C ASN A 85 -6.93 3.39 11.67
N LEU A 86 -8.05 2.68 11.77
CA LEU A 86 -8.83 2.21 10.63
C LEU A 86 -9.96 3.21 10.32
N ILE A 87 -10.08 3.60 9.06
CA ILE A 87 -11.10 4.53 8.57
C ILE A 87 -11.88 3.86 7.44
N CYS A 88 -13.18 3.65 7.68
CA CYS A 88 -14.09 3.17 6.65
C CYS A 88 -14.70 4.37 5.93
N ASP A 89 -14.04 4.88 4.90
CA ASP A 89 -14.47 6.03 4.12
C ASP A 89 -13.78 6.02 2.75
N ASP A 90 -14.23 6.90 1.88
CA ASP A 90 -13.53 7.23 0.65
C ASP A 90 -12.17 7.87 0.92
N GLY A 91 -11.18 7.53 0.10
CA GLY A 91 -9.80 8.01 0.28
C GLY A 91 -9.67 9.52 0.28
N ILE A 92 -10.43 10.21 -0.58
CA ILE A 92 -10.44 11.68 -0.69
C ILE A 92 -11.02 12.30 0.59
N ASN A 93 -12.17 11.79 1.06
CA ASN A 93 -12.83 12.32 2.26
C ASN A 93 -11.97 12.10 3.50
N ALA A 94 -11.41 10.92 3.66
CA ALA A 94 -10.53 10.59 4.79
C ALA A 94 -9.28 11.49 4.82
N LEU A 95 -8.62 11.68 3.67
CA LEU A 95 -7.40 12.49 3.56
C LEU A 95 -7.61 13.96 3.94
N LYS A 96 -8.80 14.53 3.75
CA LYS A 96 -9.09 15.93 4.13
C LYS A 96 -8.85 16.19 5.61
N ASN A 97 -8.99 15.17 6.46
CA ASN A 97 -8.89 15.27 7.92
C ASN A 97 -7.57 14.71 8.48
N ILE A 98 -6.62 14.37 7.61
CA ILE A 98 -5.31 13.84 8.00
C ILE A 98 -4.26 14.89 7.68
N GLU A 99 -3.30 15.07 8.58
CA GLU A 99 -2.17 16.00 8.43
C GLU A 99 -0.87 15.28 8.79
N ASP A 100 0.25 15.90 8.43
CA ASP A 100 1.60 15.47 8.84
C ASP A 100 1.97 14.04 8.43
N ILE A 101 1.74 13.70 7.16
CA ILE A 101 2.04 12.40 6.60
C ILE A 101 3.54 12.31 6.24
N ASP A 102 4.21 11.25 6.66
CA ASP A 102 5.59 10.94 6.26
C ASP A 102 5.63 9.98 5.06
N ILE A 103 4.69 9.03 5.01
CA ILE A 103 4.60 8.05 3.92
C ILE A 103 3.14 7.88 3.51
N GLY A 104 2.84 8.12 2.22
CA GLY A 104 1.56 7.79 1.60
C GLY A 104 1.71 6.55 0.72
N VAL A 105 0.89 5.52 0.96
CA VAL A 105 0.81 4.33 0.11
C VAL A 105 -0.55 4.28 -0.55
N VAL A 106 -0.59 4.05 -1.86
CA VAL A 106 -1.83 3.92 -2.62
C VAL A 106 -1.87 2.54 -3.28
N GLY A 107 -2.66 1.64 -2.68
CA GLY A 107 -2.87 0.27 -3.17
C GLY A 107 -4.15 0.10 -3.99
N GLY A 108 -5.11 0.99 -3.81
CA GLY A 108 -6.38 1.01 -4.53
C GLY A 108 -6.96 2.42 -4.57
N SER A 109 -7.03 3.02 -5.76
CA SER A 109 -7.52 4.39 -5.95
C SER A 109 -8.84 4.47 -6.72
N GLY A 110 -9.32 3.34 -7.24
CA GLY A 110 -10.47 3.36 -8.14
C GLY A 110 -10.17 4.21 -9.38
N ARG A 111 -10.96 5.29 -9.58
CA ARG A 111 -10.75 6.28 -10.66
C ARG A 111 -10.35 7.65 -10.12
N GLU A 112 -9.89 7.72 -8.88
CA GLU A 112 -9.67 8.96 -8.11
C GLU A 112 -8.19 9.20 -7.81
N LEU A 113 -7.29 8.52 -8.55
CA LEU A 113 -5.86 8.56 -8.27
C LEU A 113 -5.29 9.96 -8.31
N GLU A 114 -5.67 10.79 -9.28
CA GLU A 114 -5.13 12.15 -9.43
C GLU A 114 -5.48 13.02 -8.22
N GLU A 115 -6.74 13.00 -7.77
CA GLU A 115 -7.19 13.79 -6.61
C GLU A 115 -6.56 13.29 -5.31
N ILE A 116 -6.44 11.96 -5.15
CA ILE A 116 -5.73 11.35 -4.01
C ILE A 116 -4.28 11.82 -3.97
N LEU A 117 -3.58 11.88 -5.11
CA LEU A 117 -2.18 12.31 -5.15
C LEU A 117 -2.02 13.81 -4.87
N GLU A 118 -2.96 14.66 -5.31
CA GLU A 118 -2.99 16.09 -4.94
C GLU A 118 -3.15 16.30 -3.44
N LEU A 119 -4.10 15.57 -2.83
CA LEU A 119 -4.31 15.65 -1.38
C LEU A 119 -3.11 15.11 -0.60
N LEU A 120 -2.55 13.96 -1.00
CA LEU A 120 -1.34 13.42 -0.39
C LEU A 120 -0.18 14.42 -0.48
N ASP A 121 0.04 15.03 -1.65
CA ASP A 121 1.09 16.05 -1.80
C ASP A 121 0.90 17.22 -0.83
N SER A 122 -0.32 17.71 -0.69
CA SER A 122 -0.63 18.81 0.22
C SER A 122 -0.38 18.50 1.70
N LYS A 123 -0.53 17.22 2.11
CA LYS A 123 -0.43 16.73 3.49
C LYS A 123 0.93 16.12 3.82
N LEU A 124 1.72 15.83 2.79
CA LEU A 124 3.01 15.18 2.93
C LEU A 124 4.05 16.16 3.47
N LYS A 125 4.76 15.78 4.51
CA LYS A 125 5.87 16.55 5.07
C LYS A 125 7.03 16.70 4.07
N PRO A 126 7.93 17.68 4.26
CA PRO A 126 9.21 17.71 3.55
C PRO A 126 9.96 16.38 3.68
N ASN A 127 10.56 15.89 2.60
CA ASN A 127 11.15 14.56 2.49
C ASN A 127 10.19 13.37 2.61
N GLY A 128 8.89 13.60 2.70
CA GLY A 128 7.88 12.55 2.69
C GLY A 128 7.90 11.72 1.40
N ARG A 129 7.37 10.51 1.45
CA ARG A 129 7.43 9.52 0.37
C ARG A 129 6.04 9.11 -0.07
N ILE A 130 5.84 9.00 -1.37
CA ILE A 130 4.64 8.43 -1.99
C ILE A 130 5.02 7.11 -2.64
N ILE A 131 4.22 6.07 -2.42
CA ILE A 131 4.38 4.76 -3.01
C ILE A 131 3.04 4.35 -3.61
N ILE A 132 3.04 4.01 -4.89
CA ILE A 132 1.84 3.58 -5.60
C ILE A 132 2.08 2.18 -6.14
N THR A 133 1.12 1.28 -5.92
CA THR A 133 1.12 -0.04 -6.55
C THR A 133 0.04 -0.10 -7.62
N ALA A 134 0.38 -0.59 -8.81
CA ALA A 134 -0.55 -0.67 -9.92
C ALA A 134 -0.34 -1.93 -10.75
N ILE A 135 -1.45 -2.60 -11.09
CA ILE A 135 -1.49 -3.72 -12.03
C ILE A 135 -1.84 -3.21 -13.43
N LEU A 136 -2.83 -2.33 -13.54
CA LEU A 136 -3.33 -1.80 -14.82
C LEU A 136 -2.34 -0.82 -15.44
N VAL A 137 -2.13 -0.92 -16.74
CA VAL A 137 -1.23 -0.04 -17.50
C VAL A 137 -1.68 1.42 -17.42
N ASP A 138 -2.98 1.67 -17.52
CA ASP A 138 -3.53 3.02 -17.45
C ASP A 138 -3.22 3.68 -16.10
N THR A 139 -3.41 2.97 -15.00
CA THR A 139 -3.06 3.45 -13.65
C THR A 139 -1.55 3.73 -13.51
N LYS A 140 -0.70 2.90 -14.14
CA LYS A 140 0.76 3.12 -14.14
C LYS A 140 1.12 4.44 -14.83
N VAL A 141 0.51 4.71 -15.99
CA VAL A 141 0.76 5.93 -16.77
C VAL A 141 0.22 7.15 -16.05
N GLU A 142 -1.02 7.08 -15.55
CA GLU A 142 -1.67 8.12 -14.76
C GLU A 142 -0.83 8.52 -13.55
N ALA A 143 -0.38 7.55 -12.74
CA ALA A 143 0.46 7.78 -11.57
C ALA A 143 1.75 8.53 -11.91
N VAL A 144 2.47 8.09 -12.96
CA VAL A 144 3.74 8.71 -13.37
C VAL A 144 3.52 10.14 -13.85
N ASN A 145 2.49 10.38 -14.68
CA ASN A 145 2.19 11.70 -15.23
C ASN A 145 1.79 12.66 -14.10
N LYS A 146 0.84 12.24 -13.24
CA LYS A 146 0.38 13.08 -12.13
C LYS A 146 1.50 13.45 -11.16
N LEU A 147 2.37 12.50 -10.81
CA LEU A 147 3.52 12.82 -9.97
C LEU A 147 4.49 13.81 -10.63
N LYS A 148 4.69 13.74 -11.95
CA LYS A 148 5.49 14.74 -12.68
C LYS A 148 4.84 16.12 -12.68
N ASP A 149 3.53 16.20 -12.89
CA ASP A 149 2.77 17.45 -12.87
C ASP A 149 2.82 18.13 -11.50
N LEU A 150 2.87 17.33 -10.40
CA LEU A 150 3.10 17.82 -9.04
C LEU A 150 4.58 18.17 -8.74
N GLY A 151 5.47 18.06 -9.73
CA GLY A 151 6.89 18.44 -9.60
C GLY A 151 7.80 17.39 -9.01
N TYR A 152 7.33 16.16 -8.86
CA TYR A 152 8.15 15.04 -8.42
C TYR A 152 9.03 14.47 -9.54
N ASN A 153 10.06 13.70 -9.14
CA ASN A 153 10.85 12.86 -10.03
C ASN A 153 10.56 11.37 -9.71
N PRO A 154 9.45 10.81 -10.23
CA PRO A 154 9.04 9.46 -9.89
C PRO A 154 10.03 8.41 -10.40
N LYS A 155 10.25 7.37 -9.59
CA LYS A 155 10.95 6.14 -9.96
C LYS A 155 9.92 5.05 -10.21
N PHE A 156 10.11 4.28 -11.27
CA PHE A 156 9.23 3.21 -11.69
C PHE A 156 9.98 1.88 -11.71
N VAL A 157 9.43 0.86 -11.07
CA VAL A 157 9.90 -0.52 -11.11
C VAL A 157 8.71 -1.43 -11.38
N GLU A 158 8.82 -2.32 -12.37
CA GLU A 158 7.85 -3.39 -12.56
C GLU A 158 8.43 -4.70 -12.03
N VAL A 159 7.67 -5.37 -11.17
CA VAL A 159 8.06 -6.60 -10.49
C VAL A 159 7.27 -7.77 -11.07
N ASN A 160 7.99 -8.75 -11.61
CA ASN A 160 7.45 -9.99 -12.13
C ASN A 160 7.85 -11.13 -11.20
N ILE A 161 6.90 -11.87 -10.64
CA ILE A 161 7.15 -12.96 -9.71
C ILE A 161 6.64 -14.26 -10.30
N SER A 162 7.50 -15.27 -10.29
CA SER A 162 7.12 -16.64 -10.57
C SER A 162 7.45 -17.51 -9.38
N LYS A 163 6.48 -18.29 -8.90
CA LYS A 163 6.62 -19.21 -7.77
C LYS A 163 6.70 -20.66 -8.26
N GLY A 164 7.66 -21.41 -7.74
CA GLY A 164 7.80 -22.83 -7.98
C GLY A 164 6.92 -23.66 -7.03
N ARG A 165 6.01 -24.47 -7.58
CA ARG A 165 5.30 -25.49 -6.82
C ARG A 165 5.98 -26.83 -7.01
N ILE A 166 6.46 -27.43 -5.92
CA ILE A 166 7.10 -28.74 -5.92
C ILE A 166 6.01 -29.81 -5.98
N LEU A 167 6.10 -30.65 -7.00
CA LEU A 167 5.22 -31.80 -7.23
C LEU A 167 6.09 -33.07 -7.29
N ASP A 168 5.50 -34.25 -7.12
CA ASP A 168 6.22 -35.54 -7.17
C ASP A 168 6.99 -35.73 -8.51
N ARG A 169 6.47 -35.18 -9.60
CA ARG A 169 7.06 -35.26 -10.95
C ARG A 169 8.01 -34.13 -11.32
N GLY A 170 8.27 -33.17 -10.40
CA GLY A 170 9.13 -32.00 -10.67
C GLY A 170 8.55 -30.69 -10.18
N ILE A 171 9.12 -29.55 -10.62
CA ILE A 171 8.74 -28.22 -10.21
C ILE A 171 7.88 -27.58 -11.30
N MET A 172 6.67 -27.16 -10.94
CA MET A 172 5.79 -26.38 -11.80
C MET A 172 5.90 -24.90 -11.44
N MET A 173 6.19 -24.04 -12.45
CA MET A 173 6.24 -22.59 -12.25
C MET A 173 4.87 -21.96 -12.52
N THR A 174 4.46 -21.03 -11.63
CA THR A 174 3.26 -20.22 -11.78
C THR A 174 3.66 -18.76 -11.71
N SER A 175 3.31 -17.96 -12.73
CA SER A 175 3.57 -16.52 -12.75
C SER A 175 2.40 -15.75 -12.15
N GLU A 176 2.71 -14.75 -11.35
CA GLU A 176 1.76 -13.77 -10.84
C GLU A 176 1.65 -12.59 -11.83
N ASN A 177 0.59 -11.78 -11.71
CA ASN A 177 0.46 -10.57 -12.49
C ASN A 177 1.61 -9.60 -12.17
N PRO A 178 2.22 -8.97 -13.19
CA PRO A 178 3.21 -7.93 -12.96
C PRO A 178 2.62 -6.77 -12.17
N ILE A 179 3.34 -6.32 -11.17
CA ILE A 179 2.94 -5.17 -10.34
C ILE A 179 3.98 -4.07 -10.49
N ALA A 180 3.52 -2.88 -10.89
CA ALA A 180 4.36 -1.69 -10.84
C ALA A 180 4.40 -1.13 -9.42
N ILE A 181 5.60 -0.74 -8.99
CA ILE A 181 5.83 0.05 -7.78
C ILE A 181 6.42 1.38 -8.24
N ILE A 182 5.64 2.44 -8.06
CA ILE A 182 6.02 3.81 -8.43
C ILE A 182 6.29 4.57 -7.14
N THR A 183 7.45 5.18 -7.03
CA THR A 183 7.86 5.90 -5.82
C THR A 183 8.26 7.32 -6.15
N ALA A 184 7.91 8.25 -5.26
CA ALA A 184 8.31 9.63 -5.34
C ALA A 184 8.66 10.16 -3.94
N LYS A 185 9.59 11.13 -3.88
CA LYS A 185 9.99 11.79 -2.64
C LYS A 185 9.79 13.29 -2.78
N LYS A 186 9.10 13.89 -1.81
CA LYS A 186 8.90 15.33 -1.74
C LYS A 186 10.24 16.00 -1.46
N ARG A 187 10.53 17.08 -2.16
CA ARG A 187 11.72 17.90 -1.87
C ARG A 187 11.58 18.55 -0.50
N GLY A 188 12.69 18.60 0.24
CA GLY A 188 12.76 19.32 1.51
C GLY A 188 12.86 20.82 1.30
#